data_c8245abb3b8d7f4988dc1a1720dc939c
#
_entry.id   c8245abb3b8d7f4988dc1a1720dc939c
#
_cell.length_a   1.000
_cell.length_b   1.000
_cell.length_c   1.000
_cell.angle_alpha   90.00
_cell.angle_beta   90.00
_cell.angle_gamma   90.00
#
_symmetry.space_group_name_H-M   'P 1'
#
loop_
_entity.id
_entity.type
_entity.pdbx_description
1 polymer ?
#
loop_
_entity_poly.entity_id
_entity_poly.type
_entity_poly.pdbx_seq_one_letter_code
_entity_poly.pdbx_strand_id
1 'polypeptide(L)'
;MLALARKELSACSFRLFIGEKPILLQTIEDISTKATEEELKEAFVDEWGVKYSKDGRKLLKAPQELDGTYSIRKGTKVICDEAFRWSKLIGCRSLTSLVIPDSVTNIGDYAFWGCSDLADIVIPDGVTSIGDYAFEGCESLRSVVIPDGVTSIGDYVFSGCRSLTDIVIPNSVTSIRDGAFFCCSDLADIVIPDGITSIGDRAFMGCSSLSSLVIPGGVTSIGESVF
;
A
#
# COMPACT_ATOMS: atom_id res chain seq x y z
N MET A 1 8.04 15.42 -25.55
CA MET A 1 7.17 16.61 -25.37
C MET A 1 6.11 16.46 -24.25
N LEU A 2 5.75 15.27 -23.82
CA LEU A 2 4.77 15.07 -22.72
C LEU A 2 5.34 15.25 -21.29
N ALA A 3 6.67 15.14 -21.12
CA ALA A 3 7.31 15.23 -19.80
C ALA A 3 7.54 16.70 -19.33
N LEU A 4 7.57 17.66 -20.24
CA LEU A 4 7.69 19.09 -19.90
C LEU A 4 6.34 19.72 -19.48
N ALA A 5 5.22 19.18 -19.96
CA ALA A 5 3.90 19.70 -19.64
C ALA A 5 3.47 19.42 -18.18
N ARG A 6 4.05 18.41 -17.54
CA ARG A 6 3.72 18.06 -16.14
C ARG A 6 4.34 18.99 -15.08
N LYS A 7 5.40 19.72 -15.42
CA LYS A 7 6.10 20.60 -14.48
C LYS A 7 5.53 22.00 -14.40
N GLU A 8 4.75 22.42 -15.39
CA GLU A 8 4.15 23.76 -15.42
C GLU A 8 2.67 23.80 -14.97
N LEU A 9 2.04 22.64 -14.79
CA LEU A 9 0.62 22.56 -14.37
C LEU A 9 0.41 22.75 -12.85
N SER A 10 1.45 22.75 -12.03
CA SER A 10 1.35 22.92 -10.58
C SER A 10 1.13 24.36 -10.12
N ALA A 11 1.22 25.35 -11.03
CA ALA A 11 1.09 26.77 -10.70
C ALA A 11 -0.07 27.51 -11.42
N CYS A 12 -0.83 26.84 -12.29
CA CYS A 12 -1.96 27.46 -12.99
C CYS A 12 -3.30 27.00 -12.42
N SER A 13 -3.95 27.87 -11.68
CA SER A 13 -5.37 27.72 -11.33
C SER A 13 -6.23 27.88 -12.58
N PHE A 14 -6.48 26.78 -13.30
CA PHE A 14 -7.48 26.79 -14.37
C PHE A 14 -8.87 26.85 -13.76
N ARG A 15 -9.64 27.90 -14.07
CA ARG A 15 -11.06 27.93 -13.78
C ARG A 15 -11.82 27.44 -15.01
N LEU A 16 -12.40 26.26 -14.93
CA LEU A 16 -13.34 25.76 -15.93
C LEU A 16 -14.74 26.28 -15.58
N PHE A 17 -15.49 26.71 -16.58
CA PHE A 17 -16.89 27.16 -16.43
C PHE A 17 -17.79 26.28 -17.29
N ILE A 18 -18.95 25.87 -16.75
CA ILE A 18 -20.08 25.41 -17.54
C ILE A 18 -21.17 26.43 -17.32
N GLY A 19 -21.40 27.31 -18.34
CA GLY A 19 -22.23 28.49 -18.20
C GLY A 19 -21.57 29.51 -17.27
N GLU A 20 -22.35 30.23 -16.47
CA GLU A 20 -21.86 31.25 -15.55
C GLU A 20 -21.41 30.70 -14.18
N LYS A 21 -21.48 29.40 -13.95
CA LYS A 21 -21.05 28.77 -12.69
C LYS A 21 -19.61 28.25 -12.79
N PRO A 22 -18.70 28.69 -11.90
CA PRO A 22 -17.38 28.10 -11.83
C PRO A 22 -17.51 26.67 -11.40
N ILE A 23 -16.96 25.75 -12.18
CA ILE A 23 -16.69 24.39 -11.68
C ILE A 23 -15.48 24.52 -10.77
N LEU A 24 -15.67 24.24 -9.49
CA LEU A 24 -14.54 23.92 -8.63
C LEU A 24 -13.97 22.60 -9.16
N LEU A 25 -12.98 22.67 -10.05
CA LEU A 25 -12.07 21.55 -10.22
C LEU A 25 -11.50 21.35 -8.83
N GLN A 26 -11.95 20.30 -8.12
CA GLN A 26 -11.15 19.77 -7.04
C GLN A 26 -9.77 19.58 -7.64
N THR A 27 -8.82 20.44 -7.24
CA THR A 27 -7.42 20.23 -7.55
C THR A 27 -7.16 18.75 -7.30
N ILE A 28 -6.57 18.06 -8.29
CA ILE A 28 -5.93 16.76 -8.02
C ILE A 28 -4.89 17.13 -6.98
N GLU A 29 -5.28 16.98 -5.72
CA GLU A 29 -4.39 17.26 -4.60
C GLU A 29 -3.22 16.31 -4.79
N ASP A 30 -2.03 16.85 -4.67
CA ASP A 30 -0.79 16.07 -4.73
C ASP A 30 -0.88 14.98 -3.66
N ILE A 31 -1.21 13.76 -4.10
CA ILE A 31 -1.41 12.58 -3.24
C ILE A 31 -0.03 11.98 -2.92
N SER A 32 1.02 12.83 -2.85
CA SER A 32 2.36 12.37 -2.54
C SER A 32 2.36 11.60 -1.22
N THR A 33 2.84 10.38 -1.26
CA THR A 33 3.05 9.53 -0.07
C THR A 33 4.31 9.92 0.69
N LYS A 34 5.18 10.77 0.12
CA LYS A 34 6.40 11.23 0.78
C LYS A 34 6.08 12.25 1.86
N ALA A 35 6.55 11.98 3.07
CA ALA A 35 6.59 12.97 4.15
C ALA A 35 7.76 13.92 3.91
N THR A 36 7.52 15.22 3.89
CA THR A 36 8.58 16.22 3.76
C THR A 36 9.18 16.56 5.12
N GLU A 37 10.41 17.11 5.12
CA GLU A 37 11.02 17.58 6.37
C GLU A 37 10.22 18.70 7.03
N GLU A 38 9.57 19.54 6.25
CA GLU A 38 8.72 20.62 6.73
C GLU A 38 7.46 20.05 7.40
N GLU A 39 6.77 19.10 6.76
CA GLU A 39 5.62 18.39 7.36
C GLU A 39 6.01 17.71 8.67
N LEU A 40 7.19 17.08 8.74
CA LEU A 40 7.68 16.42 9.96
C LEU A 40 8.00 17.42 11.09
N LYS A 41 8.48 18.64 10.77
CA LYS A 41 8.74 19.70 11.75
C LYS A 41 7.46 20.33 12.29
N GLU A 42 6.45 20.49 11.43
CA GLU A 42 5.15 21.04 11.81
C GLU A 42 4.14 19.98 12.24
N ALA A 43 4.56 18.72 12.34
CA ALA A 43 3.69 17.60 12.63
C ALA A 43 2.95 17.78 13.96
N PHE A 44 1.68 17.49 13.94
CA PHE A 44 0.91 17.25 15.14
C PHE A 44 1.17 15.81 15.60
N VAL A 45 1.33 15.62 16.90
CA VAL A 45 1.60 14.31 17.50
C VAL A 45 0.41 13.92 18.36
N ASP A 46 -0.15 12.73 18.15
CA ASP A 46 -1.26 12.24 18.97
C ASP A 46 -0.77 11.63 20.31
N GLU A 47 -1.70 11.15 21.13
CA GLU A 47 -1.43 10.56 22.43
C GLU A 47 -0.58 9.29 22.39
N TRP A 48 -0.51 8.63 21.22
CA TRP A 48 0.29 7.42 20.97
C TRP A 48 1.66 7.74 20.38
N GLY A 49 1.98 9.01 20.18
CA GLY A 49 3.24 9.45 19.57
C GLY A 49 3.25 9.39 18.04
N VAL A 50 2.12 9.10 17.40
CA VAL A 50 2.02 9.07 15.94
C VAL A 50 1.96 10.49 15.39
N LYS A 51 2.79 10.76 14.37
CA LYS A 51 2.91 12.08 13.73
C LYS A 51 1.99 12.17 12.52
N TYR A 52 1.24 13.25 12.45
CA TYR A 52 0.38 13.60 11.33
C TYR A 52 0.77 14.95 10.74
N SER A 53 0.44 15.17 9.47
CA SER A 53 0.50 16.51 8.89
C SER A 53 -0.38 17.48 9.67
N LYS A 54 -0.08 18.77 9.62
CA LYS A 54 -0.78 19.83 10.35
C LYS A 54 -2.30 19.84 10.12
N ASP A 55 -2.72 19.48 8.90
CA ASP A 55 -4.14 19.35 8.52
C ASP A 55 -4.74 17.97 8.86
N GLY A 56 -3.93 17.04 9.38
CA GLY A 56 -4.33 15.68 9.76
C GLY A 56 -4.61 14.75 8.60
N ARG A 57 -4.30 15.14 7.35
CA ARG A 57 -4.63 14.34 6.17
C ARG A 57 -3.59 13.28 5.84
N LYS A 58 -2.35 13.42 6.35
CA LYS A 58 -1.28 12.43 6.18
C LYS A 58 -0.87 11.88 7.54
N LEU A 59 -0.72 10.56 7.63
CA LEU A 59 0.02 9.90 8.70
C LEU A 59 1.49 9.87 8.27
N LEU A 60 2.34 10.63 8.94
CA LEU A 60 3.73 10.84 8.55
C LEU A 60 4.67 9.79 9.14
N LYS A 61 4.51 9.48 10.43
CA LYS A 61 5.41 8.58 11.15
C LYS A 61 4.80 8.06 12.44
N ALA A 62 4.90 6.76 12.67
CA ALA A 62 4.59 6.11 13.93
C ALA A 62 5.85 5.93 14.79
N PRO A 63 5.76 5.94 16.13
CA PRO A 63 6.90 5.61 17.01
C PRO A 63 7.19 4.10 16.96
N GLN A 64 8.42 3.73 17.30
CA GLN A 64 8.86 2.33 17.32
C GLN A 64 8.09 1.50 18.34
N GLU A 65 7.77 2.13 19.48
CA GLU A 65 7.15 1.51 20.65
C GLU A 65 5.63 1.36 20.51
N LEU A 66 5.07 1.73 19.33
CA LEU A 66 3.64 1.55 19.08
C LEU A 66 3.29 0.06 19.15
N ASP A 67 2.44 -0.29 20.11
CA ASP A 67 2.09 -1.68 20.42
C ASP A 67 0.57 -1.94 20.37
N GLY A 68 0.20 -3.22 20.37
CA GLY A 68 -1.18 -3.66 20.41
C GLY A 68 -2.01 -3.21 19.20
N THR A 69 -3.16 -2.60 19.47
CA THR A 69 -4.09 -2.12 18.43
C THR A 69 -4.02 -0.61 18.32
N TYR A 70 -3.82 -0.10 17.11
CA TYR A 70 -3.86 1.33 16.84
C TYR A 70 -4.95 1.66 15.80
N SER A 71 -5.68 2.75 16.04
CA SER A 71 -6.68 3.28 15.12
C SER A 71 -6.19 4.58 14.50
N ILE A 72 -5.96 4.56 13.18
CA ILE A 72 -5.57 5.76 12.44
C ILE A 72 -6.69 6.80 12.51
N ARG A 73 -6.31 8.06 12.67
CA ARG A 73 -7.23 9.18 12.79
C ARG A 73 -8.18 9.28 11.59
N LYS A 74 -9.48 9.46 11.86
CA LYS A 74 -10.48 9.74 10.81
C LYS A 74 -10.12 11.00 10.01
N GLY A 75 -10.31 10.95 8.70
CA GLY A 75 -9.95 12.03 7.79
C GLY A 75 -8.55 11.90 7.19
N THR A 76 -7.69 10.99 7.70
CA THR A 76 -6.41 10.66 7.05
C THR A 76 -6.67 10.14 5.65
N LYS A 77 -5.97 10.69 4.67
CA LYS A 77 -6.04 10.32 3.25
C LYS A 77 -4.86 9.45 2.81
N VAL A 78 -3.70 9.70 3.41
CA VAL A 78 -2.45 9.07 3.02
C VAL A 78 -1.74 8.51 4.24
N ILE A 79 -1.31 7.26 4.15
CA ILE A 79 -0.29 6.67 5.02
C ILE A 79 1.02 6.82 4.27
N CYS A 80 1.94 7.63 4.80
CA CYS A 80 3.17 8.00 4.09
C CYS A 80 4.15 6.84 3.95
N ASP A 81 5.12 7.01 3.04
CA ASP A 81 6.23 6.10 2.86
C ASP A 81 6.93 5.89 4.21
N GLU A 82 7.27 4.65 4.52
CA GLU A 82 7.98 4.26 5.74
C GLU A 82 7.27 4.68 7.06
N ALA A 83 5.96 4.92 7.03
CA ALA A 83 5.24 5.49 8.17
C ALA A 83 5.38 4.64 9.45
N PHE A 84 5.37 3.30 9.36
CA PHE A 84 5.57 2.38 10.48
C PHE A 84 6.94 1.67 10.44
N ARG A 85 7.81 2.05 9.49
CA ARG A 85 9.18 1.56 9.43
C ARG A 85 10.07 2.45 10.28
N TRP A 86 10.66 1.90 11.34
CA TRP A 86 11.51 2.66 12.24
C TRP A 86 12.93 2.91 11.70
N SER A 87 13.55 1.84 11.17
CA SER A 87 14.89 1.91 10.58
C SER A 87 14.96 1.03 9.33
N LYS A 88 16.12 0.95 8.69
CA LYS A 88 16.34 0.05 7.55
C LYS A 88 16.17 -1.44 7.89
N LEU A 89 16.09 -1.80 9.17
CA LEU A 89 16.05 -3.18 9.65
C LEU A 89 14.90 -3.48 10.61
N ILE A 90 14.11 -2.47 11.04
CA ILE A 90 13.13 -2.63 12.10
C ILE A 90 11.86 -1.83 11.77
N GLY A 91 10.70 -2.49 11.76
CA GLY A 91 9.37 -1.89 11.76
C GLY A 91 8.76 -1.77 13.16
N CYS A 92 7.50 -1.40 13.26
CA CYS A 92 6.73 -1.41 14.52
C CYS A 92 6.35 -2.87 14.87
N ARG A 93 7.28 -3.61 15.48
CA ARG A 93 7.16 -5.06 15.69
C ARG A 93 6.04 -5.47 16.63
N SER A 94 5.71 -4.64 17.61
CA SER A 94 4.69 -4.94 18.62
C SER A 94 3.28 -4.52 18.23
N LEU A 95 3.11 -3.90 17.05
CA LEU A 95 1.79 -3.55 16.52
C LEU A 95 1.10 -4.84 16.02
N THR A 96 0.00 -5.21 16.67
CA THR A 96 -0.71 -6.48 16.36
C THR A 96 -1.92 -6.29 15.46
N SER A 97 -2.57 -5.12 15.52
CA SER A 97 -3.75 -4.81 14.72
C SER A 97 -3.80 -3.32 14.38
N LEU A 98 -4.29 -3.01 13.18
CA LEU A 98 -4.40 -1.64 12.70
C LEU A 98 -5.78 -1.39 12.08
N VAL A 99 -6.45 -0.33 12.55
CA VAL A 99 -7.69 0.15 11.95
C VAL A 99 -7.39 1.30 11.02
N ILE A 100 -7.58 1.10 9.72
CA ILE A 100 -7.43 2.11 8.68
C ILE A 100 -8.81 2.70 8.38
N PRO A 101 -9.02 4.03 8.48
CA PRO A 101 -10.33 4.62 8.21
C PRO A 101 -10.63 4.65 6.69
N ASP A 102 -11.93 4.60 6.32
CA ASP A 102 -12.41 4.62 4.93
C ASP A 102 -11.96 5.86 4.13
N SER A 103 -11.47 6.87 4.82
CA SER A 103 -10.95 8.07 4.18
C SER A 103 -9.60 7.89 3.50
N VAL A 104 -8.84 6.80 3.82
CA VAL A 104 -7.52 6.53 3.25
C VAL A 104 -7.66 6.08 1.80
N THR A 105 -6.87 6.70 0.93
CA THR A 105 -6.82 6.40 -0.50
C THR A 105 -5.47 5.84 -0.95
N ASN A 106 -4.41 6.15 -0.20
CA ASN A 106 -3.04 5.77 -0.56
C ASN A 106 -2.27 5.23 0.64
N ILE A 107 -1.59 4.12 0.41
CA ILE A 107 -0.60 3.52 1.32
C ILE A 107 0.75 3.62 0.60
N GLY A 108 1.74 4.24 1.24
CA GLY A 108 3.06 4.53 0.66
C GLY A 108 3.99 3.33 0.63
N ASP A 109 5.16 3.54 0.03
CA ASP A 109 6.22 2.54 -0.05
C ASP A 109 6.75 2.19 1.35
N TYR A 110 6.99 0.91 1.63
CA TYR A 110 7.49 0.44 2.92
C TYR A 110 6.63 0.84 4.13
N ALA A 111 5.36 1.23 3.94
CA ALA A 111 4.53 1.83 4.99
C ALA A 111 4.48 0.98 6.27
N PHE A 112 4.35 -0.35 6.15
CA PHE A 112 4.28 -1.33 7.25
C PHE A 112 5.45 -2.30 7.25
N TRP A 113 6.55 -1.95 6.59
CA TRP A 113 7.71 -2.81 6.48
C TRP A 113 8.19 -3.33 7.83
N GLY A 114 8.31 -4.66 7.98
CA GLY A 114 8.82 -5.29 9.18
C GLY A 114 7.92 -5.17 10.41
N CYS A 115 6.62 -4.86 10.26
CA CYS A 115 5.63 -4.95 11.32
C CYS A 115 5.30 -6.43 11.56
N SER A 116 6.25 -7.17 12.17
CA SER A 116 6.23 -8.63 12.22
C SER A 116 5.03 -9.22 12.96
N ASP A 117 4.51 -8.53 13.99
CA ASP A 117 3.39 -9.01 14.80
C ASP A 117 2.02 -8.56 14.27
N LEU A 118 2.01 -7.76 13.16
CA LEU A 118 0.75 -7.31 12.55
C LEU A 118 0.01 -8.51 11.94
N ALA A 119 -1.01 -8.96 12.65
CA ALA A 119 -1.78 -10.15 12.29
C ALA A 119 -3.08 -9.82 11.55
N ASP A 120 -3.68 -8.67 11.90
CA ASP A 120 -4.98 -8.28 11.37
C ASP A 120 -4.93 -6.85 10.81
N ILE A 121 -5.29 -6.73 9.54
CA ILE A 121 -5.46 -5.45 8.85
C ILE A 121 -6.63 -5.53 7.87
N VAL A 122 -7.44 -4.48 7.87
CA VAL A 122 -8.47 -4.30 6.84
C VAL A 122 -8.06 -3.10 6.00
N ILE A 123 -7.86 -3.33 4.70
CA ILE A 123 -7.59 -2.27 3.73
C ILE A 123 -8.95 -1.75 3.24
N PRO A 124 -9.29 -0.46 3.47
CA PRO A 124 -10.59 0.08 3.08
C PRO A 124 -10.79 0.11 1.55
N ASP A 125 -12.05 0.00 1.11
CA ASP A 125 -12.42 0.02 -0.32
C ASP A 125 -12.01 1.29 -1.04
N GLY A 126 -11.80 2.40 -0.31
CA GLY A 126 -11.32 3.67 -0.86
C GLY A 126 -9.86 3.67 -1.28
N VAL A 127 -9.07 2.65 -0.91
CA VAL A 127 -7.64 2.58 -1.26
C VAL A 127 -7.48 2.23 -2.73
N THR A 128 -6.75 3.08 -3.45
CA THR A 128 -6.45 2.92 -4.88
C THR A 128 -4.98 2.67 -5.18
N SER A 129 -4.11 2.86 -4.18
CA SER A 129 -2.68 2.65 -4.33
C SER A 129 -2.08 2.02 -3.08
N ILE A 130 -1.30 0.96 -3.28
CA ILE A 130 -0.46 0.31 -2.27
C ILE A 130 0.96 0.34 -2.83
N GLY A 131 1.87 0.99 -2.11
CA GLY A 131 3.26 1.17 -2.54
C GLY A 131 4.08 -0.10 -2.51
N ASP A 132 5.25 -0.05 -3.13
CA ASP A 132 6.18 -1.17 -3.16
C ASP A 132 6.67 -1.49 -1.73
N TYR A 133 6.85 -2.77 -1.40
CA TYR A 133 7.29 -3.27 -0.10
C TYR A 133 6.36 -2.90 1.08
N ALA A 134 5.13 -2.46 0.83
CA ALA A 134 4.26 -1.88 1.86
C ALA A 134 4.05 -2.80 3.07
N PHE A 135 3.95 -4.10 2.89
CA PHE A 135 3.74 -5.12 3.92
C PHE A 135 4.90 -6.14 4.00
N GLU A 136 6.06 -5.82 3.40
CA GLU A 136 7.20 -6.76 3.46
C GLU A 136 7.59 -7.06 4.91
N GLY A 137 7.70 -8.36 5.22
CA GLY A 137 8.08 -8.83 6.55
C GLY A 137 6.99 -8.69 7.62
N CYS A 138 5.71 -8.51 7.24
CA CYS A 138 4.57 -8.67 8.16
C CYS A 138 4.34 -10.17 8.39
N GLU A 139 5.23 -10.79 9.18
CA GLU A 139 5.33 -12.25 9.30
C GLU A 139 4.07 -12.91 9.88
N SER A 140 3.31 -12.17 10.72
CA SER A 140 2.09 -12.68 11.37
C SER A 140 0.81 -12.41 10.57
N LEU A 141 0.88 -11.69 9.45
CA LEU A 141 -0.28 -11.33 8.63
C LEU A 141 -0.91 -12.58 8.01
N ARG A 142 -2.20 -12.82 8.30
CA ARG A 142 -2.88 -14.08 7.94
C ARG A 142 -3.75 -13.97 6.71
N SER A 143 -4.45 -12.85 6.57
CA SER A 143 -5.35 -12.64 5.43
C SER A 143 -5.34 -11.19 4.98
N VAL A 144 -5.56 -10.98 3.69
CA VAL A 144 -5.68 -9.65 3.07
C VAL A 144 -6.73 -9.68 1.97
N VAL A 145 -7.59 -8.68 1.96
CA VAL A 145 -8.48 -8.39 0.84
C VAL A 145 -7.94 -7.14 0.14
N ILE A 146 -7.54 -7.28 -1.12
CA ILE A 146 -7.12 -6.16 -1.95
C ILE A 146 -8.37 -5.43 -2.46
N PRO A 147 -8.50 -4.09 -2.26
CA PRO A 147 -9.67 -3.36 -2.73
C PRO A 147 -9.77 -3.26 -4.26
N ASP A 148 -11.00 -3.15 -4.78
CA ASP A 148 -11.27 -3.01 -6.22
C ASP A 148 -10.65 -1.77 -6.88
N GLY A 149 -10.26 -0.77 -6.09
CA GLY A 149 -9.54 0.42 -6.58
C GLY A 149 -8.10 0.15 -6.98
N VAL A 150 -7.50 -0.95 -6.51
CA VAL A 150 -6.09 -1.30 -6.76
C VAL A 150 -5.96 -1.99 -8.12
N THR A 151 -5.05 -1.51 -8.97
CA THR A 151 -4.86 -2.05 -10.34
C THR A 151 -3.56 -2.84 -10.51
N SER A 152 -2.67 -2.82 -9.52
CA SER A 152 -1.39 -3.53 -9.57
C SER A 152 -0.96 -3.94 -8.17
N ILE A 153 -0.43 -5.15 -8.01
CA ILE A 153 0.30 -5.56 -6.82
C ILE A 153 1.77 -5.24 -7.06
N GLY A 154 2.31 -4.28 -6.28
CA GLY A 154 3.65 -3.72 -6.44
C GLY A 154 4.77 -4.69 -6.09
N ASP A 155 6.02 -4.19 -6.22
CA ASP A 155 7.21 -5.00 -5.96
C ASP A 155 7.27 -5.37 -4.46
N TYR A 156 7.45 -6.66 -4.16
CA TYR A 156 7.65 -7.21 -2.83
C TYR A 156 6.60 -6.82 -1.78
N VAL A 157 5.38 -6.43 -2.21
CA VAL A 157 4.34 -5.90 -1.30
C VAL A 157 4.07 -6.83 -0.12
N PHE A 158 3.97 -8.14 -0.34
CA PHE A 158 3.73 -9.15 0.69
C PHE A 158 4.91 -10.09 0.90
N SER A 159 6.10 -9.70 0.45
CA SER A 159 7.30 -10.52 0.63
C SER A 159 7.52 -10.84 2.11
N GLY A 160 7.77 -12.11 2.42
CA GLY A 160 8.01 -12.54 3.80
C GLY A 160 6.80 -12.52 4.73
N CYS A 161 5.58 -12.36 4.20
CA CYS A 161 4.34 -12.57 4.97
C CYS A 161 4.12 -14.07 5.16
N ARG A 162 4.90 -14.66 6.07
CA ARG A 162 5.03 -16.12 6.19
C ARG A 162 3.74 -16.81 6.61
N SER A 163 2.93 -16.15 7.45
CA SER A 163 1.65 -16.67 7.93
C SER A 163 0.47 -16.36 7.02
N LEU A 164 0.70 -15.74 5.84
CA LEU A 164 -0.37 -15.39 4.90
C LEU A 164 -0.93 -16.67 4.28
N THR A 165 -2.15 -17.01 4.65
CA THR A 165 -2.86 -18.21 4.16
C THR A 165 -3.93 -17.88 3.15
N ASP A 166 -4.48 -16.65 3.20
CA ASP A 166 -5.62 -16.25 2.40
C ASP A 166 -5.43 -14.83 1.85
N ILE A 167 -5.60 -14.67 0.53
CA ILE A 167 -5.58 -13.38 -0.13
C ILE A 167 -6.61 -13.33 -1.25
N VAL A 168 -7.41 -12.26 -1.25
CA VAL A 168 -8.37 -11.98 -2.32
C VAL A 168 -7.81 -10.90 -3.22
N ILE A 169 -7.57 -11.26 -4.50
CA ILE A 169 -7.11 -10.34 -5.55
C ILE A 169 -8.31 -9.99 -6.43
N PRO A 170 -8.70 -8.71 -6.55
CA PRO A 170 -9.85 -8.33 -7.35
C PRO A 170 -9.54 -8.34 -8.86
N ASN A 171 -10.58 -8.36 -9.68
CA ASN A 171 -10.47 -8.34 -11.15
C ASN A 171 -9.90 -7.03 -11.71
N SER A 172 -9.81 -5.97 -10.90
CA SER A 172 -9.17 -4.71 -11.27
C SER A 172 -7.65 -4.80 -11.40
N VAL A 173 -7.03 -5.81 -10.74
CA VAL A 173 -5.57 -6.01 -10.79
C VAL A 173 -5.18 -6.59 -12.14
N THR A 174 -4.25 -5.93 -12.81
CA THR A 174 -3.75 -6.33 -14.14
C THR A 174 -2.32 -6.86 -14.12
N SER A 175 -1.59 -6.63 -13.02
CA SER A 175 -0.20 -7.09 -12.87
C SER A 175 0.13 -7.48 -11.44
N ILE A 176 0.89 -8.56 -11.31
CA ILE A 176 1.58 -8.96 -10.09
C ILE A 176 3.07 -8.72 -10.36
N ARG A 177 3.71 -7.83 -9.59
CA ARG A 177 5.08 -7.42 -9.88
C ARG A 177 6.11 -8.30 -9.16
N ASP A 178 7.40 -7.89 -9.24
CA ASP A 178 8.52 -8.71 -8.78
C ASP A 178 8.41 -9.02 -7.28
N GLY A 179 8.61 -10.29 -6.94
CA GLY A 179 8.62 -10.78 -5.55
C GLY A 179 7.37 -10.50 -4.74
N ALA A 180 6.23 -10.16 -5.37
CA ALA A 180 5.02 -9.70 -4.67
C ALA A 180 4.60 -10.62 -3.50
N PHE A 181 4.80 -11.95 -3.63
CA PHE A 181 4.53 -12.96 -2.61
C PHE A 181 5.79 -13.79 -2.28
N PHE A 182 6.97 -13.21 -2.45
CA PHE A 182 8.22 -13.92 -2.17
C PHE A 182 8.24 -14.42 -0.71
N CYS A 183 8.52 -15.72 -0.51
CA CYS A 183 8.57 -16.35 0.81
C CYS A 183 7.27 -16.26 1.66
N CYS A 184 6.09 -16.21 1.03
CA CYS A 184 4.81 -16.44 1.70
C CYS A 184 4.64 -17.94 1.93
N SER A 185 5.32 -18.49 2.94
CA SER A 185 5.47 -19.95 3.11
C SER A 185 4.17 -20.69 3.36
N ASP A 186 3.21 -20.07 4.04
CA ASP A 186 1.92 -20.68 4.40
C ASP A 186 0.83 -20.47 3.34
N LEU A 187 1.13 -19.73 2.26
CA LEU A 187 0.18 -19.51 1.17
C LEU A 187 -0.04 -20.82 0.39
N ALA A 188 -1.17 -21.46 0.66
CA ALA A 188 -1.48 -22.77 0.09
C ALA A 188 -2.28 -22.67 -1.22
N ASP A 189 -3.17 -21.69 -1.30
CA ASP A 189 -4.05 -21.44 -2.43
C ASP A 189 -4.11 -19.95 -2.76
N ILE A 190 -4.12 -19.63 -4.04
CA ILE A 190 -4.33 -18.28 -4.54
C ILE A 190 -5.07 -18.34 -5.89
N VAL A 191 -6.08 -17.49 -6.03
CA VAL A 191 -6.79 -17.32 -7.29
C VAL A 191 -6.21 -16.13 -8.03
N ILE A 192 -5.63 -16.36 -9.21
CA ILE A 192 -5.17 -15.32 -10.11
C ILE A 192 -6.33 -14.88 -11.00
N PRO A 193 -6.78 -13.60 -10.92
CA PRO A 193 -7.89 -13.12 -11.74
C PRO A 193 -7.59 -13.14 -13.24
N ASP A 194 -8.63 -13.30 -14.07
CA ASP A 194 -8.51 -13.32 -15.53
C ASP A 194 -7.95 -12.01 -16.12
N GLY A 195 -8.05 -10.90 -15.38
CA GLY A 195 -7.51 -9.59 -15.77
C GLY A 195 -5.99 -9.48 -15.73
N ILE A 196 -5.28 -10.44 -15.10
CA ILE A 196 -3.82 -10.40 -14.99
C ILE A 196 -3.18 -10.63 -16.35
N THR A 197 -2.29 -9.72 -16.76
CA THR A 197 -1.53 -9.79 -18.01
C THR A 197 -0.05 -10.09 -17.81
N SER A 198 0.49 -9.82 -16.59
CA SER A 198 1.91 -10.05 -16.28
C SER A 198 2.12 -10.52 -14.84
N ILE A 199 3.10 -11.41 -14.68
CA ILE A 199 3.61 -11.89 -13.39
C ILE A 199 5.11 -11.65 -13.38
N GLY A 200 5.62 -10.90 -12.41
CA GLY A 200 7.01 -10.49 -12.30
C GLY A 200 7.95 -11.59 -11.83
N ASP A 201 9.25 -11.26 -11.78
CA ASP A 201 10.30 -12.17 -11.32
C ASP A 201 10.06 -12.58 -9.86
N ARG A 202 10.26 -13.87 -9.54
CA ARG A 202 10.17 -14.41 -8.17
C ARG A 202 8.85 -14.14 -7.45
N ALA A 203 7.77 -13.86 -8.19
CA ALA A 203 6.50 -13.43 -7.60
C ALA A 203 5.96 -14.39 -6.54
N PHE A 204 6.15 -15.71 -6.71
CA PHE A 204 5.74 -16.77 -5.78
C PHE A 204 6.91 -17.63 -5.30
N MET A 205 8.15 -17.21 -5.52
CA MET A 205 9.32 -17.97 -5.08
C MET A 205 9.31 -18.13 -3.57
N GLY A 206 9.43 -19.37 -3.11
CA GLY A 206 9.43 -19.69 -1.68
C GLY A 206 8.05 -19.81 -1.03
N CYS A 207 6.96 -19.80 -1.81
CA CYS A 207 5.62 -20.16 -1.35
C CYS A 207 5.53 -21.69 -1.18
N SER A 208 6.13 -22.20 -0.11
CA SER A 208 6.36 -23.67 0.04
C SER A 208 5.09 -24.48 0.22
N SER A 209 4.00 -23.87 0.67
CA SER A 209 2.70 -24.53 0.80
C SER A 209 1.87 -24.49 -0.49
N LEU A 210 2.27 -23.70 -1.49
CA LEU A 210 1.54 -23.56 -2.75
C LEU A 210 1.76 -24.80 -3.61
N SER A 211 0.77 -25.67 -3.69
CA SER A 211 0.86 -26.96 -4.40
C SER A 211 0.46 -26.87 -5.85
N SER A 212 -0.37 -25.89 -6.21
CA SER A 212 -0.83 -25.65 -7.58
C SER A 212 -1.16 -24.19 -7.78
N LEU A 213 -1.00 -23.70 -8.99
CA LEU A 213 -1.42 -22.37 -9.41
C LEU A 213 -1.97 -22.43 -10.83
N VAL A 214 -3.20 -21.92 -10.99
CA VAL A 214 -3.79 -21.78 -12.33
C VAL A 214 -3.41 -20.40 -12.86
N ILE A 215 -2.68 -20.38 -13.98
CA ILE A 215 -2.33 -19.15 -14.70
C ILE A 215 -3.43 -18.87 -15.74
N PRO A 216 -4.13 -17.72 -15.66
CA PRO A 216 -5.16 -17.36 -16.65
C PRO A 216 -4.59 -17.21 -18.05
N GLY A 217 -5.43 -17.49 -19.06
CA GLY A 217 -5.03 -17.39 -20.46
C GLY A 217 -4.69 -15.96 -20.95
N GLY A 218 -5.03 -14.94 -20.15
CA GLY A 218 -4.70 -13.54 -20.42
C GLY A 218 -3.25 -13.16 -20.09
N VAL A 219 -2.51 -14.00 -19.36
CA VAL A 219 -1.12 -13.72 -18.98
C VAL A 219 -0.21 -13.83 -20.20
N THR A 220 0.42 -12.72 -20.57
CA THR A 220 1.33 -12.62 -21.75
C THR A 220 2.80 -12.52 -21.35
N SER A 221 3.10 -12.25 -20.07
CA SER A 221 4.48 -12.15 -19.56
C SER A 221 4.58 -12.83 -18.20
N ILE A 222 5.59 -13.70 -18.08
CA ILE A 222 5.95 -14.38 -16.83
C ILE A 222 7.45 -14.17 -16.65
N GLY A 223 7.84 -13.66 -15.48
CA GLY A 223 9.22 -13.37 -15.12
C GLY A 223 10.06 -14.62 -14.83
N GLU A 224 11.29 -14.40 -14.39
CA GLU A 224 12.22 -15.48 -14.05
C GLU A 224 11.99 -15.99 -12.61
N SER A 225 12.20 -17.29 -12.39
CA SER A 225 12.15 -17.91 -11.06
C SER A 225 10.86 -17.61 -10.29
N VAL A 226 9.73 -17.62 -10.99
CA VAL A 226 8.42 -17.25 -10.40
C VAL A 226 8.04 -18.18 -9.24
N PHE A 227 8.51 -19.46 -9.26
CA PHE A 227 8.29 -20.50 -8.26
C PHE A 227 9.57 -20.99 -7.63
#